data_04693e30681ff79ae976b8d255083abf
#
_entry.id   04693e30681ff79ae976b8d255083abf
#
_cell.length_a   1.000
_cell.length_b   1.000
_cell.length_c   1.000
_cell.angle_alpha   90.00
_cell.angle_beta   90.00
_cell.angle_gamma   90.00
#
_symmetry.space_group_name_H-M   'P 1'
#
loop_
_entity.id
_entity.type
_entity.pdbx_description
1 polymer ?
#
loop_
_entity_poly.entity_id
_entity_poly.type
_entity_poly.pdbx_seq_one_letter_code
_entity_poly.pdbx_strand_id
1 'polypeptide(L)'
;MKKNKKESFFWTSYSDLMTSMFFVMLVLFVVTVALLHKEMVKIGDEREAMRIERDFTQSQLDKIQEIQEATQTIDTSYFKFDKNYNRHTLRNIEVSFKTYSPDINDIPLDVRKTLAKAGESIRASLLQAQKEIPEAKFLLIIEGQTSNDGYESNYELSYSRALSLVKFWSSQKIYFDEAGGIHNCEVIISGSGKSSKFREYPDNKYNAKNQRFVIHIIPKPGEIK
;
A
#
# COMPACT_ATOMS: atom_id res chain seq x y z
N MET A 1 -97.85 -9.88 0.41
CA MET A 1 -96.50 -10.50 0.56
C MET A 1 -95.58 -10.26 -0.65
N LYS A 2 -95.10 -9.02 -0.88
CA LYS A 2 -94.16 -8.72 -2.00
C LYS A 2 -92.92 -7.95 -1.59
N LYS A 3 -92.66 -7.76 -0.30
CA LYS A 3 -91.57 -6.95 0.22
C LYS A 3 -90.20 -7.70 0.40
N ASN A 4 -90.23 -9.00 0.62
CA ASN A 4 -89.01 -9.78 0.97
C ASN A 4 -88.10 -10.15 -0.20
N LYS A 5 -88.56 -10.11 -1.46
CA LYS A 5 -87.75 -10.47 -2.64
C LYS A 5 -86.66 -9.46 -3.00
N LYS A 6 -86.89 -8.16 -2.78
CA LYS A 6 -85.93 -7.09 -3.11
C LYS A 6 -84.78 -7.01 -2.08
N GLU A 7 -85.09 -7.28 -0.83
CA GLU A 7 -84.07 -7.30 0.28
C GLU A 7 -83.15 -8.52 0.09
N SER A 8 -83.70 -9.66 -0.21
CA SER A 8 -82.91 -10.89 -0.49
C SER A 8 -81.93 -10.72 -1.65
N PHE A 9 -82.35 -10.08 -2.73
CA PHE A 9 -81.49 -9.83 -3.89
C PHE A 9 -80.36 -8.82 -3.56
N PHE A 10 -80.62 -7.78 -2.79
CA PHE A 10 -79.63 -6.82 -2.33
C PHE A 10 -78.53 -7.48 -1.48
N TRP A 11 -78.91 -8.30 -0.51
CA TRP A 11 -77.97 -9.02 0.35
C TRP A 11 -77.10 -10.02 -0.42
N THR A 12 -77.66 -10.71 -1.39
CA THR A 12 -76.94 -11.65 -2.26
C THR A 12 -75.91 -10.92 -3.11
N SER A 13 -76.26 -9.80 -3.76
CA SER A 13 -75.37 -8.97 -4.55
C SER A 13 -74.28 -8.31 -3.69
N TYR A 14 -74.57 -7.89 -2.47
CA TYR A 14 -73.62 -7.33 -1.53
C TYR A 14 -72.60 -8.38 -1.08
N SER A 15 -73.10 -9.58 -0.76
CA SER A 15 -72.24 -10.72 -0.35
C SER A 15 -71.27 -11.12 -1.51
N ASP A 16 -71.73 -11.16 -2.71
CA ASP A 16 -70.94 -11.46 -3.92
C ASP A 16 -69.83 -10.41 -4.16
N LEU A 17 -70.23 -9.11 -4.05
CA LEU A 17 -69.24 -8.00 -4.11
C LEU A 17 -68.17 -8.10 -3.02
N MET A 18 -68.57 -8.37 -1.80
CA MET A 18 -67.65 -8.51 -0.67
C MET A 18 -66.71 -9.71 -0.83
N THR A 19 -67.25 -10.83 -1.32
CA THR A 19 -66.46 -12.04 -1.57
C THR A 19 -65.43 -11.79 -2.71
N SER A 20 -65.86 -11.16 -3.81
CA SER A 20 -64.95 -10.83 -4.92
C SER A 20 -63.87 -9.88 -4.49
N MET A 21 -64.19 -8.86 -3.70
CA MET A 21 -63.21 -7.91 -3.16
C MET A 21 -62.23 -8.56 -2.20
N PHE A 22 -62.69 -9.52 -1.39
CA PHE A 22 -61.82 -10.31 -0.51
C PHE A 22 -60.82 -11.14 -1.34
N PHE A 23 -61.26 -11.79 -2.41
CA PHE A 23 -60.36 -12.57 -3.26
C PHE A 23 -59.29 -11.69 -3.95
N VAL A 24 -59.69 -10.51 -4.45
CA VAL A 24 -58.75 -9.55 -5.02
C VAL A 24 -57.67 -9.14 -3.99
N MET A 25 -58.10 -8.80 -2.77
CA MET A 25 -57.19 -8.46 -1.67
C MET A 25 -56.26 -9.62 -1.33
N LEU A 26 -56.79 -10.83 -1.27
CA LEU A 26 -56.01 -12.04 -1.00
C LEU A 26 -54.95 -12.29 -2.07
N VAL A 27 -55.30 -12.17 -3.35
CA VAL A 27 -54.37 -12.32 -4.47
C VAL A 27 -53.26 -11.24 -4.38
N LEU A 28 -53.63 -9.97 -4.16
CA LEU A 28 -52.66 -8.88 -3.99
C LEU A 28 -51.74 -9.14 -2.82
N PHE A 29 -52.27 -9.63 -1.70
CA PHE A 29 -51.46 -10.00 -0.53
C PHE A 29 -50.43 -11.09 -0.86
N VAL A 30 -50.86 -12.17 -1.50
CA VAL A 30 -49.97 -13.29 -1.88
C VAL A 30 -48.87 -12.80 -2.85
N VAL A 31 -49.25 -11.99 -3.86
CA VAL A 31 -48.28 -11.42 -4.81
C VAL A 31 -47.26 -10.53 -4.08
N THR A 32 -47.75 -9.67 -3.17
CA THR A 32 -46.85 -8.78 -2.39
C THR A 32 -45.86 -9.59 -1.52
N VAL A 33 -46.35 -10.62 -0.84
CA VAL A 33 -45.49 -11.51 -0.01
C VAL A 33 -44.47 -12.23 -0.90
N ALA A 34 -44.85 -12.73 -2.07
CA ALA A 34 -43.94 -13.39 -3.00
C ALA A 34 -42.85 -12.44 -3.51
N LEU A 35 -43.20 -11.20 -3.86
CA LEU A 35 -42.23 -10.17 -4.27
C LEU A 35 -41.27 -9.79 -3.14
N LEU A 36 -41.79 -9.58 -1.94
CA LEU A 36 -40.97 -9.28 -0.75
C LEU A 36 -40.01 -10.42 -0.46
N HIS A 37 -40.47 -11.67 -0.53
CA HIS A 37 -39.61 -12.83 -0.31
C HIS A 37 -38.47 -12.90 -1.34
N LYS A 38 -38.77 -12.66 -2.61
CA LYS A 38 -37.76 -12.60 -3.69
C LYS A 38 -36.70 -11.51 -3.42
N GLU A 39 -37.13 -10.31 -3.03
CA GLU A 39 -36.20 -9.21 -2.69
C GLU A 39 -35.38 -9.52 -1.45
N MET A 40 -35.95 -10.14 -0.42
CA MET A 40 -35.22 -10.57 0.77
C MET A 40 -34.12 -11.59 0.47
N VAL A 41 -34.40 -12.59 -0.39
CA VAL A 41 -33.38 -13.55 -0.83
C VAL A 41 -32.26 -12.85 -1.60
N LYS A 42 -32.60 -11.98 -2.55
CA LYS A 42 -31.61 -11.21 -3.31
C LYS A 42 -30.71 -10.34 -2.41
N ILE A 43 -31.29 -9.63 -1.43
CA ILE A 43 -30.53 -8.84 -0.46
C ILE A 43 -29.65 -9.75 0.40
N GLY A 44 -30.12 -10.94 0.73
CA GLY A 44 -29.33 -11.95 1.45
C GLY A 44 -28.08 -12.37 0.68
N ASP A 45 -28.24 -12.70 -0.60
CA ASP A 45 -27.13 -13.10 -1.48
C ASP A 45 -26.13 -11.95 -1.71
N GLU A 46 -26.62 -10.72 -1.90
CA GLU A 46 -25.78 -9.53 -2.05
C GLU A 46 -24.97 -9.24 -0.77
N ARG A 47 -25.59 -9.40 0.39
CA ARG A 47 -24.89 -9.23 1.68
C ARG A 47 -23.81 -10.26 1.90
N GLU A 48 -24.06 -11.51 1.55
CA GLU A 48 -23.07 -12.58 1.68
C GLU A 48 -21.90 -12.37 0.72
N ALA A 49 -22.17 -11.96 -0.53
CA ALA A 49 -21.12 -11.61 -1.50
C ALA A 49 -20.24 -10.44 -0.98
N MET A 50 -20.86 -9.37 -0.49
CA MET A 50 -20.14 -8.23 0.10
C MET A 50 -19.33 -8.63 1.35
N ARG A 51 -19.83 -9.57 2.15
CA ARG A 51 -19.12 -10.08 3.32
C ARG A 51 -17.86 -10.84 2.91
N ILE A 52 -17.97 -11.74 1.95
CA ILE A 52 -16.83 -12.50 1.41
C ILE A 52 -15.77 -11.54 0.83
N GLU A 53 -16.18 -10.55 0.05
CA GLU A 53 -15.28 -9.56 -0.53
C GLU A 53 -14.58 -8.72 0.56
N ARG A 54 -15.32 -8.31 1.58
CA ARG A 54 -14.74 -7.57 2.72
C ARG A 54 -13.74 -8.42 3.50
N ASP A 55 -14.08 -9.66 3.80
CA ASP A 55 -13.24 -10.56 4.58
C ASP A 55 -11.95 -10.89 3.80
N PHE A 56 -12.05 -11.05 2.47
CA PHE A 56 -10.89 -11.19 1.59
C PHE A 56 -10.00 -9.93 1.58
N THR A 57 -10.61 -8.75 1.44
CA THR A 57 -9.88 -7.48 1.47
C THR A 57 -9.19 -7.25 2.80
N GLN A 58 -9.85 -7.56 3.92
CA GLN A 58 -9.27 -7.46 5.26
C GLN A 58 -8.07 -8.39 5.41
N SER A 59 -8.19 -9.64 4.97
CA SER A 59 -7.08 -10.61 4.99
C SER A 59 -5.87 -10.13 4.18
N GLN A 60 -6.09 -9.49 3.03
CA GLN A 60 -4.99 -8.89 2.25
C GLN A 60 -4.33 -7.71 2.98
N LEU A 61 -5.13 -6.84 3.63
CA LEU A 61 -4.60 -5.72 4.42
C LEU A 61 -3.77 -6.22 5.61
N ASP A 62 -4.23 -7.24 6.32
CA ASP A 62 -3.52 -7.84 7.45
C ASP A 62 -2.17 -8.43 6.99
N LYS A 63 -2.14 -9.11 5.83
CA LYS A 63 -0.89 -9.59 5.23
C LYS A 63 0.08 -8.47 4.85
N ILE A 64 -0.43 -7.39 4.26
CA ILE A 64 0.40 -6.21 3.93
C ILE A 64 0.99 -5.61 5.20
N GLN A 65 0.21 -5.51 6.26
CA GLN A 65 0.67 -4.99 7.54
C GLN A 65 1.75 -5.89 8.16
N GLU A 66 1.57 -7.21 8.15
CA GLU A 66 2.56 -8.19 8.62
C GLU A 66 3.89 -8.04 7.85
N ILE A 67 3.83 -7.93 6.53
CA ILE A 67 5.01 -7.72 5.69
C ILE A 67 5.69 -6.37 6.01
N GLN A 68 4.91 -5.32 6.24
CA GLN A 68 5.45 -4.02 6.64
C GLN A 68 6.15 -4.09 8.00
N GLU A 69 5.57 -4.77 8.98
CA GLU A 69 6.16 -4.96 10.30
C GLU A 69 7.48 -5.74 10.23
N ALA A 70 7.54 -6.78 9.42
CA ALA A 70 8.77 -7.54 9.19
C ALA A 70 9.92 -6.69 8.61
N THR A 71 9.59 -5.66 7.81
CA THR A 71 10.58 -4.74 7.24
C THR A 71 10.97 -3.58 8.15
N GLN A 72 10.23 -3.32 9.24
CA GLN A 72 10.56 -2.25 10.19
C GLN A 72 11.75 -2.56 11.10
N THR A 73 12.14 -3.82 11.19
CA THR A 73 13.20 -4.31 12.08
C THR A 73 14.62 -4.15 11.53
N ILE A 74 14.83 -3.28 10.53
CA ILE A 74 16.17 -2.95 10.05
C ILE A 74 16.97 -2.32 11.20
N ASP A 75 18.23 -2.71 11.29
CA ASP A 75 19.15 -2.27 12.35
C ASP A 75 19.11 -0.75 12.59
N THR A 76 18.57 -0.39 13.74
CA THR A 76 18.39 1.00 14.16
C THR A 76 19.70 1.75 14.39
N SER A 77 20.85 1.05 14.38
CA SER A 77 22.18 1.66 14.43
C SER A 77 22.48 2.47 13.16
N TYR A 78 21.97 2.03 12.02
CA TYR A 78 22.20 2.66 10.70
C TYR A 78 20.99 3.40 10.17
N PHE A 79 19.78 3.03 10.62
CA PHE A 79 18.55 3.57 10.07
C PHE A 79 17.63 4.14 11.13
N LYS A 80 16.94 5.22 10.76
CA LYS A 80 15.78 5.75 11.46
C LYS A 80 14.55 5.47 10.61
N PHE A 81 13.59 4.73 11.17
CA PHE A 81 12.32 4.50 10.52
C PHE A 81 11.35 5.68 10.75
N ASP A 82 10.79 6.19 9.67
CA ASP A 82 9.76 7.22 9.68
C ASP A 82 8.40 6.57 9.43
N LYS A 83 7.62 6.38 10.50
CA LYS A 83 6.30 5.72 10.46
C LYS A 83 5.27 6.45 9.58
N ASN A 84 5.37 7.79 9.49
CA ASN A 84 4.40 8.58 8.75
C ASN A 84 4.54 8.37 7.23
N TYR A 85 5.73 8.02 6.78
CA TYR A 85 6.06 7.92 5.36
C TYR A 85 6.58 6.54 4.97
N ASN A 86 6.55 5.59 5.90
CA ASN A 86 6.97 4.19 5.69
C ASN A 86 8.33 4.07 4.98
N ARG A 87 9.34 4.76 5.52
CA ARG A 87 10.67 4.85 4.91
C ARG A 87 11.78 4.81 5.95
N HIS A 88 12.95 4.39 5.49
CA HIS A 88 14.18 4.41 6.29
C HIS A 88 15.10 5.54 5.82
N THR A 89 15.59 6.32 6.73
CA THR A 89 16.66 7.30 6.47
C THR A 89 17.92 6.87 7.18
N LEU A 90 19.07 7.07 6.53
CA LEU A 90 20.36 6.81 7.18
C LEU A 90 20.50 7.70 8.43
N ARG A 91 20.85 7.06 9.55
CA ARG A 91 21.01 7.73 10.84
C ARG A 91 22.48 8.03 11.07
N ASN A 92 22.77 9.27 11.49
CA ASN A 92 24.13 9.69 11.86
C ASN A 92 25.18 9.50 10.75
N ILE A 93 24.76 9.44 9.48
CA ILE A 93 25.65 9.35 8.33
C ILE A 93 25.45 10.63 7.51
N GLU A 94 26.38 11.56 7.62
CA GLU A 94 26.42 12.74 6.78
C GLU A 94 27.12 12.38 5.47
N VAL A 95 26.36 12.35 4.40
CA VAL A 95 26.88 12.09 3.05
C VAL A 95 27.22 13.44 2.42
N SER A 96 28.50 13.65 2.10
CA SER A 96 28.96 14.87 1.45
C SER A 96 29.68 14.52 0.15
N PHE A 97 29.10 14.95 -0.95
CA PHE A 97 29.74 14.89 -2.26
C PHE A 97 30.40 16.23 -2.60
N LYS A 98 31.40 16.21 -3.45
CA LYS A 98 31.87 17.45 -4.09
C LYS A 98 30.73 18.08 -4.92
N THR A 99 30.84 19.37 -5.14
CA THR A 99 29.87 20.13 -5.91
C THR A 99 29.66 19.50 -7.28
N TYR A 100 28.39 19.22 -7.62
CA TYR A 100 27.95 18.61 -8.89
C TYR A 100 28.54 17.23 -9.20
N SER A 101 29.24 16.60 -8.27
CA SER A 101 29.79 15.26 -8.45
C SER A 101 28.86 14.17 -7.95
N PRO A 102 28.70 13.07 -8.67
CA PRO A 102 28.05 11.84 -8.23
C PRO A 102 29.05 10.76 -7.75
N ASP A 103 30.36 11.06 -7.73
CA ASP A 103 31.38 10.06 -7.44
C ASP A 103 31.35 9.66 -5.96
N ILE A 104 31.11 8.39 -5.69
CA ILE A 104 31.10 7.83 -4.34
C ILE A 104 32.45 8.00 -3.62
N ASN A 105 33.54 8.15 -4.37
CA ASN A 105 34.88 8.34 -3.80
C ASN A 105 35.08 9.74 -3.21
N ASP A 106 34.21 10.69 -3.49
CA ASP A 106 34.18 11.98 -2.80
C ASP A 106 33.81 11.86 -1.33
N ILE A 107 33.07 10.78 -0.97
CA ILE A 107 32.66 10.50 0.39
C ILE A 107 33.85 9.92 1.16
N PRO A 108 34.13 10.42 2.38
CA PRO A 108 35.21 9.92 3.23
C PRO A 108 35.16 8.39 3.44
N LEU A 109 36.33 7.77 3.56
CA LEU A 109 36.45 6.31 3.62
C LEU A 109 35.71 5.70 4.82
N ASP A 110 35.72 6.34 5.96
CA ASP A 110 35.00 5.95 7.18
C ASP A 110 33.47 5.97 6.96
N VAL A 111 32.97 6.99 6.29
CA VAL A 111 31.55 7.11 5.91
C VAL A 111 31.18 6.01 4.89
N ARG A 112 32.06 5.75 3.90
CA ARG A 112 31.84 4.66 2.94
C ARG A 112 31.81 3.28 3.62
N LYS A 113 32.67 3.03 4.62
CA LYS A 113 32.61 1.80 5.43
C LYS A 113 31.28 1.68 6.18
N THR A 114 30.74 2.77 6.67
CA THR A 114 29.43 2.78 7.33
C THR A 114 28.30 2.56 6.34
N LEU A 115 28.40 3.13 5.12
CA LEU A 115 27.45 2.84 4.03
C LEU A 115 27.48 1.37 3.60
N ALA A 116 28.66 0.72 3.60
CA ALA A 116 28.74 -0.73 3.32
C ALA A 116 28.00 -1.54 4.39
N LYS A 117 28.23 -1.26 5.69
CA LYS A 117 27.52 -1.91 6.79
C LYS A 117 26.02 -1.67 6.74
N ALA A 118 25.58 -0.48 6.37
CA ALA A 118 24.18 -0.17 6.15
C ALA A 118 23.58 -1.05 5.04
N GLY A 119 24.29 -1.23 3.92
CA GLY A 119 23.89 -2.13 2.84
C GLY A 119 23.78 -3.60 3.30
N GLU A 120 24.74 -4.08 4.10
CA GLU A 120 24.68 -5.43 4.70
C GLU A 120 23.48 -5.59 5.64
N SER A 121 23.15 -4.56 6.41
CA SER A 121 21.98 -4.55 7.29
C SER A 121 20.67 -4.66 6.49
N ILE A 122 20.53 -3.91 5.39
CA ILE A 122 19.38 -4.04 4.48
C ILE A 122 19.29 -5.47 3.94
N ARG A 123 20.43 -6.02 3.45
CA ARG A 123 20.48 -7.37 2.91
C ARG A 123 20.07 -8.41 3.95
N ALA A 124 20.57 -8.30 5.17
CA ALA A 124 20.23 -9.21 6.26
C ALA A 124 18.72 -9.16 6.59
N SER A 125 18.13 -7.96 6.64
CA SER A 125 16.69 -7.77 6.89
C SER A 125 15.84 -8.37 5.77
N LEU A 126 16.21 -8.19 4.50
CA LEU A 126 15.50 -8.78 3.37
C LEU A 126 15.57 -10.32 3.38
N LEU A 127 16.74 -10.88 3.70
CA LEU A 127 16.92 -12.33 3.86
C LEU A 127 16.09 -12.87 5.02
N GLN A 128 15.98 -12.14 6.11
CA GLN A 128 15.13 -12.50 7.25
C GLN A 128 13.66 -12.48 6.86
N ALA A 129 13.20 -11.38 6.25
CA ALA A 129 11.83 -11.25 5.77
C ALA A 129 11.46 -12.34 4.74
N GLN A 130 12.39 -12.73 3.85
CA GLN A 130 12.20 -13.84 2.91
C GLN A 130 12.03 -15.20 3.61
N LYS A 131 12.67 -15.41 4.77
CA LYS A 131 12.51 -16.64 5.56
C LYS A 131 11.18 -16.66 6.33
N GLU A 132 10.80 -15.52 6.87
CA GLU A 132 9.57 -15.39 7.69
C GLU A 132 8.32 -15.41 6.82
N ILE A 133 8.35 -14.75 5.66
CA ILE A 133 7.22 -14.62 4.74
C ILE A 133 7.69 -14.90 3.30
N PRO A 134 7.86 -16.18 2.92
CA PRO A 134 8.46 -16.56 1.63
C PRO A 134 7.70 -16.05 0.39
N GLU A 135 6.39 -15.87 0.51
CA GLU A 135 5.51 -15.35 -0.55
C GLU A 135 5.56 -13.83 -0.69
N ALA A 136 6.09 -13.10 0.30
CA ALA A 136 6.17 -11.65 0.24
C ALA A 136 7.19 -11.20 -0.81
N LYS A 137 6.79 -10.23 -1.62
CA LYS A 137 7.67 -9.55 -2.58
C LYS A 137 7.91 -8.11 -2.14
N PHE A 138 9.12 -7.62 -2.33
CA PHE A 138 9.56 -6.31 -1.87
C PHE A 138 10.05 -5.44 -3.03
N LEU A 139 9.83 -4.13 -2.87
CA LEU A 139 10.52 -3.10 -3.64
C LEU A 139 11.53 -2.41 -2.70
N LEU A 140 12.81 -2.47 -3.04
CA LEU A 140 13.87 -1.71 -2.42
C LEU A 140 14.13 -0.47 -3.28
N ILE A 141 13.68 0.70 -2.85
CA ILE A 141 13.89 1.95 -3.58
C ILE A 141 15.04 2.69 -2.91
N ILE A 142 16.08 2.98 -3.70
CA ILE A 142 17.24 3.76 -3.27
C ILE A 142 17.12 5.13 -3.92
N GLU A 143 16.76 6.12 -3.11
CA GLU A 143 16.50 7.48 -3.54
C GLU A 143 17.66 8.39 -3.17
N GLY A 144 18.17 9.14 -4.14
CA GLY A 144 19.12 10.24 -3.92
C GLY A 144 18.40 11.58 -3.80
N GLN A 145 18.92 12.45 -2.93
CA GLN A 145 18.47 13.83 -2.79
C GLN A 145 19.65 14.79 -2.90
N THR A 146 19.39 16.02 -3.39
CA THR A 146 20.40 17.08 -3.53
C THR A 146 20.00 18.32 -2.74
N SER A 147 20.94 19.23 -2.52
CA SER A 147 20.67 20.55 -1.93
C SER A 147 19.80 21.40 -2.88
N ASN A 148 19.13 22.40 -2.33
CA ASN A 148 18.43 23.41 -3.10
C ASN A 148 19.38 24.57 -3.44
N ASP A 149 20.21 24.37 -4.47
CA ASP A 149 21.29 25.28 -4.87
C ASP A 149 21.07 25.97 -6.23
N GLY A 150 19.89 25.74 -6.84
CA GLY A 150 19.56 26.30 -8.15
C GLY A 150 20.15 25.54 -9.34
N TYR A 151 20.89 24.45 -9.12
CA TYR A 151 21.41 23.63 -10.20
C TYR A 151 20.26 23.00 -11.01
N GLU A 152 20.30 23.15 -12.34
CA GLU A 152 19.19 22.71 -13.22
C GLU A 152 19.06 21.19 -13.26
N SER A 153 20.18 20.46 -13.29
CA SER A 153 20.21 18.99 -13.38
C SER A 153 20.23 18.30 -12.01
N ASN A 154 19.52 18.85 -11.01
CA ASN A 154 19.45 18.25 -9.68
C ASN A 154 18.80 16.86 -9.68
N TYR A 155 17.87 16.58 -10.61
CA TYR A 155 17.25 15.26 -10.74
C TYR A 155 18.26 14.22 -11.22
N GLU A 156 18.99 14.52 -12.30
CA GLU A 156 20.01 13.63 -12.86
C GLU A 156 21.15 13.43 -11.87
N LEU A 157 21.55 14.48 -11.15
CA LEU A 157 22.59 14.39 -10.13
C LEU A 157 22.16 13.50 -8.98
N SER A 158 20.95 13.66 -8.47
CA SER A 158 20.43 12.85 -7.38
C SER A 158 20.29 11.37 -7.76
N TYR A 159 19.80 11.08 -8.98
CA TYR A 159 19.76 9.74 -9.53
C TYR A 159 21.16 9.14 -9.67
N SER A 160 22.11 9.88 -10.23
CA SER A 160 23.49 9.43 -10.42
C SER A 160 24.18 9.13 -9.09
N ARG A 161 23.89 9.89 -8.02
CA ARG A 161 24.37 9.62 -6.67
C ARG A 161 23.77 8.33 -6.11
N ALA A 162 22.47 8.11 -6.26
CA ALA A 162 21.84 6.86 -5.84
C ALA A 162 22.42 5.66 -6.61
N LEU A 163 22.61 5.79 -7.91
CA LEU A 163 23.26 4.77 -8.75
C LEU A 163 24.70 4.50 -8.30
N SER A 164 25.46 5.52 -7.92
CA SER A 164 26.84 5.35 -7.45
C SER A 164 26.88 4.57 -6.12
N LEU A 165 25.90 4.75 -5.23
CA LEU A 165 25.77 3.98 -4.00
C LEU A 165 25.49 2.50 -4.30
N VAL A 166 24.58 2.20 -5.21
CA VAL A 166 24.27 0.82 -5.63
C VAL A 166 25.51 0.14 -6.24
N LYS A 167 26.22 0.84 -7.14
CA LYS A 167 27.47 0.35 -7.71
C LYS A 167 28.54 0.11 -6.63
N PHE A 168 28.64 0.99 -5.66
CA PHE A 168 29.52 0.82 -4.52
C PHE A 168 29.17 -0.45 -3.73
N TRP A 169 27.92 -0.65 -3.37
CA TRP A 169 27.49 -1.88 -2.69
C TRP A 169 27.81 -3.14 -3.51
N SER A 170 27.55 -3.11 -4.82
CA SER A 170 27.91 -4.23 -5.71
C SER A 170 29.42 -4.49 -5.73
N SER A 171 30.26 -3.45 -5.68
CA SER A 171 31.73 -3.60 -5.59
C SER A 171 32.19 -4.23 -4.27
N GLN A 172 31.38 -4.09 -3.20
CA GLN A 172 31.57 -4.72 -1.90
C GLN A 172 30.90 -6.11 -1.81
N LYS A 173 30.38 -6.67 -2.93
CA LYS A 173 29.61 -7.91 -3.02
C LYS A 173 28.31 -7.89 -2.20
N ILE A 174 27.72 -6.73 -2.00
CA ILE A 174 26.42 -6.54 -1.37
C ILE A 174 25.40 -6.42 -2.50
N TYR A 175 24.59 -7.47 -2.69
CA TYR A 175 23.57 -7.56 -3.72
C TYR A 175 22.21 -7.75 -3.07
N PHE A 176 21.16 -7.20 -3.70
CA PHE A 176 19.77 -7.26 -3.23
C PHE A 176 18.87 -8.06 -4.18
N ASP A 177 19.46 -8.92 -4.97
CA ASP A 177 18.87 -9.79 -5.98
C ASP A 177 19.32 -11.24 -5.78
N GLU A 178 19.11 -12.08 -6.78
CA GLU A 178 19.52 -13.49 -6.77
C GLU A 178 21.01 -13.70 -6.49
N ALA A 179 21.88 -12.80 -6.95
CA ALA A 179 23.31 -12.86 -6.65
C ALA A 179 23.60 -12.72 -5.15
N GLY A 180 22.71 -12.01 -4.43
CA GLY A 180 22.72 -11.86 -2.96
C GLY A 180 21.95 -12.94 -2.22
N GLY A 181 21.32 -13.89 -2.92
CA GLY A 181 20.43 -14.90 -2.34
C GLY A 181 19.02 -14.38 -2.03
N ILE A 182 18.61 -13.25 -2.62
CA ILE A 182 17.32 -12.60 -2.43
C ILE A 182 16.51 -12.77 -3.70
N HIS A 183 15.42 -13.58 -3.64
CA HIS A 183 14.62 -13.94 -4.82
C HIS A 183 13.33 -13.15 -4.93
N ASN A 184 12.99 -12.39 -3.90
CA ASN A 184 11.70 -11.71 -3.76
C ASN A 184 11.83 -10.19 -3.63
N CYS A 185 12.95 -9.61 -4.04
CA CYS A 185 13.20 -8.17 -3.99
C CYS A 185 13.51 -7.62 -5.38
N GLU A 186 12.88 -6.52 -5.73
CA GLU A 186 13.15 -5.71 -6.91
C GLU A 186 13.80 -4.40 -6.48
N VAL A 187 14.93 -4.04 -7.09
CA VAL A 187 15.66 -2.80 -6.76
C VAL A 187 15.30 -1.70 -7.74
N ILE A 188 14.87 -0.56 -7.19
CA ILE A 188 14.58 0.66 -7.96
C ILE A 188 15.55 1.75 -7.52
N ILE A 189 16.15 2.44 -8.48
CA ILE A 189 17.00 3.60 -8.25
C ILE A 189 16.21 4.84 -8.62
N SER A 190 16.18 5.83 -7.74
CA SER A 190 15.40 7.06 -7.92
C SER A 190 16.23 8.30 -7.57
N GLY A 191 15.86 9.41 -8.19
CA GLY A 191 16.42 10.73 -7.87
C GLY A 191 15.29 11.75 -7.75
N SER A 192 15.11 12.34 -6.57
CA SER A 192 14.09 13.36 -6.32
C SER A 192 14.63 14.80 -6.40
N GLY A 193 15.91 14.96 -6.68
CA GLY A 193 16.54 16.29 -6.80
C GLY A 193 16.32 17.12 -5.53
N LYS A 194 15.88 18.36 -5.76
CA LYS A 194 15.51 19.31 -4.69
C LYS A 194 14.01 19.30 -4.34
N SER A 195 13.19 18.46 -5.01
CA SER A 195 11.73 18.54 -4.95
C SER A 195 11.09 17.58 -3.94
N SER A 196 11.89 16.87 -3.13
CA SER A 196 11.35 16.01 -2.07
C SER A 196 10.55 16.83 -1.06
N LYS A 197 9.38 16.32 -0.64
CA LYS A 197 8.56 16.94 0.42
C LYS A 197 9.21 16.89 1.82
N PHE A 198 10.29 16.13 1.95
CA PHE A 198 10.90 15.78 3.24
C PHE A 198 12.24 16.46 3.41
N ARG A 199 12.24 17.78 3.25
CA ARG A 199 13.45 18.59 3.34
C ARG A 199 13.72 19.03 4.78
N GLU A 200 15.02 19.11 5.14
CA GLU A 200 15.47 19.76 6.37
C GLU A 200 15.54 21.28 6.14
N TYR A 201 15.03 22.06 7.10
CA TYR A 201 15.05 23.52 7.00
C TYR A 201 16.21 24.13 7.79
N PRO A 202 16.76 25.24 7.33
CA PRO A 202 16.42 25.99 6.11
C PRO A 202 16.82 25.21 4.84
N ASP A 203 15.93 25.13 3.83
CA ASP A 203 16.19 24.42 2.58
C ASP A 203 16.94 25.34 1.59
N ASN A 204 18.23 25.33 1.66
CA ASN A 204 19.11 26.11 0.81
C ASN A 204 20.41 25.34 0.49
N LYS A 205 21.27 25.95 -0.35
CA LYS A 205 22.52 25.34 -0.81
C LYS A 205 23.53 25.00 0.31
N TYR A 206 23.38 25.61 1.47
CA TYR A 206 24.29 25.38 2.61
C TYR A 206 23.83 24.23 3.52
N ASN A 207 22.60 23.74 3.35
CA ASN A 207 22.11 22.65 4.16
C ASN A 207 22.52 21.29 3.59
N ALA A 208 23.69 20.82 4.00
CA ALA A 208 24.22 19.51 3.58
C ALA A 208 23.33 18.34 3.97
N LYS A 209 22.47 18.47 4.99
CA LYS A 209 21.54 17.40 5.42
C LYS A 209 20.52 17.03 4.34
N ASN A 210 20.31 17.90 3.35
CA ASN A 210 19.47 17.61 2.20
C ASN A 210 20.23 16.85 1.09
N GLN A 211 21.54 16.66 1.21
CA GLN A 211 22.32 15.75 0.37
C GLN A 211 22.35 14.38 1.07
N ARG A 212 21.41 13.51 0.76
CA ARG A 212 21.26 12.24 1.46
C ARG A 212 20.72 11.14 0.57
N PHE A 213 20.82 9.92 1.09
CA PHE A 213 20.12 8.77 0.56
C PHE A 213 18.91 8.45 1.44
N VAL A 214 17.82 8.11 0.81
CA VAL A 214 16.60 7.60 1.45
C VAL A 214 16.33 6.20 0.94
N ILE A 215 16.07 5.29 1.84
CA ILE A 215 15.81 3.90 1.53
C ILE A 215 14.35 3.59 1.85
N HIS A 216 13.63 3.07 0.88
CA HIS A 216 12.28 2.58 1.08
C HIS A 216 12.27 1.07 0.84
N ILE A 217 11.73 0.33 1.79
CA ILE A 217 11.43 -1.09 1.62
C ILE A 217 9.93 -1.20 1.79
N ILE A 218 9.26 -1.51 0.69
CA ILE A 218 7.81 -1.58 0.63
C ILE A 218 7.36 -2.92 0.05
N PRO A 219 6.25 -3.47 0.53
CA PRO A 219 5.64 -4.64 -0.11
C PRO A 219 5.27 -4.31 -1.56
N LYS A 220 5.55 -5.23 -2.47
CA LYS A 220 5.13 -5.09 -3.88
C LYS A 220 3.64 -5.44 -3.96
N PRO A 221 2.74 -4.49 -4.27
CA PRO A 221 1.33 -4.80 -4.38
C PRO A 221 1.04 -5.66 -5.63
N GLY A 222 0.06 -6.55 -5.54
CA GLY A 222 -0.56 -7.19 -6.70
C GLY A 222 -0.26 -8.68 -6.94
N GLU A 223 0.53 -9.35 -6.10
CA GLU A 223 0.80 -10.79 -6.24
C GLU A 223 0.61 -11.60 -4.95
N ILE A 224 -0.20 -11.11 -4.03
CA ILE A 224 -0.60 -11.88 -2.85
C ILE A 224 -1.76 -12.80 -3.30
N LYS A 225 -1.42 -14.05 -3.59
CA LYS A 225 -2.41 -15.11 -3.89
C LYS A 225 -2.95 -15.69 -2.60
#